data_acf98ca571a38313ab02c6ade25b258e
#
_entry.id   acf98ca571a38313ab02c6ade25b258e
#
_cell.length_a   1.000
_cell.length_b   1.000
_cell.length_c   1.000
_cell.angle_alpha   90.00
_cell.angle_beta   90.00
_cell.angle_gamma   90.00
#
_symmetry.space_group_name_H-M   'P 1'
#
loop_
_entity.id
_entity.type
_entity.pdbx_description
1 polymer ?
#
loop_
_entity_poly.entity_id
_entity_poly.type
_entity_poly.pdbx_seq_one_letter_code
_entity_poly.pdbx_strand_id
1 'polypeptide(L)'
;MTDTTFTPRVFSGIKPSGGLQLGNYLGAIKRFVGMQGQMETIYCVVDMHAITVWQDPAELANATREVAAGYLAAGLDPEKSILFNQSQVSAHAELGWIFNCVARVGWMN
;
A
#
# COMPACT_ATOMS: atom_id res chain seq x y z
N MET A 1 33.15 14.32 7.97
CA MET A 1 31.70 14.25 8.19
C MET A 1 31.03 13.89 6.88
N THR A 2 30.49 12.73 6.80
CA THR A 2 29.68 12.32 5.67
C THR A 2 28.26 12.82 5.89
N ASP A 3 27.88 13.87 5.14
CA ASP A 3 26.47 14.23 5.03
C ASP A 3 25.74 13.10 4.33
N THR A 4 25.14 12.21 5.11
CA THR A 4 24.16 11.26 4.60
C THR A 4 22.85 12.02 4.41
N THR A 5 22.69 12.66 3.26
CA THR A 5 21.40 13.20 2.85
C THR A 5 20.48 12.04 2.53
N PHE A 6 19.62 11.69 3.48
CA PHE A 6 18.56 10.74 3.24
C PHE A 6 17.50 11.39 2.36
N THR A 7 17.24 10.79 1.20
CA THR A 7 16.05 11.15 0.44
C THR A 7 14.82 10.67 1.24
N PRO A 8 13.90 11.55 1.62
CA PRO A 8 12.69 11.13 2.29
C PRO A 8 11.94 10.08 1.48
N ARG A 9 11.49 9.03 2.14
CA ARG A 9 10.72 7.95 1.53
C ARG A 9 9.36 7.85 2.18
N VAL A 10 8.31 7.78 1.37
CA VAL A 10 6.94 7.55 1.82
C VAL A 10 6.51 6.16 1.39
N PHE A 11 5.97 5.40 2.33
CA PHE A 11 5.34 4.12 2.08
C PHE A 11 3.91 4.17 2.61
N SER A 12 2.94 3.87 1.76
CA SER A 12 1.53 3.82 2.14
C SER A 12 0.76 2.89 1.20
N GLY A 13 -0.52 2.69 1.47
CA GLY A 13 -1.34 1.82 0.65
C GLY A 13 -2.82 1.97 0.90
N ILE A 14 -3.60 1.34 0.02
CA ILE A 14 -5.06 1.27 0.13
C ILE A 14 -5.48 -0.19 0.14
N LYS A 15 -6.39 -0.50 1.05
CA LYS A 15 -7.01 -1.82 1.15
C LYS A 15 -8.06 -1.98 0.04
N PRO A 16 -7.97 -3.05 -0.78
CA PRO A 16 -8.95 -3.33 -1.83
C PRO A 16 -10.19 -3.99 -1.23
N SER A 17 -11.04 -3.19 -0.56
CA SER A 17 -12.30 -3.66 0.00
C SER A 17 -13.42 -2.70 -0.36
N GLY A 18 -14.37 -3.16 -1.17
CA GLY A 18 -15.46 -2.34 -1.70
C GLY A 18 -14.94 -1.15 -2.51
N GLY A 19 -15.30 -0.85 -3.66
CA GLY A 19 -14.75 0.13 -4.60
C GLY A 19 -14.16 1.42 -4.03
N LEU A 20 -13.37 2.12 -4.82
CA LEU A 20 -12.80 3.41 -4.44
C LEU A 20 -13.91 4.45 -4.26
N GLN A 21 -13.93 5.09 -3.10
CA GLN A 21 -14.89 6.12 -2.77
C GLN A 21 -14.20 7.50 -2.77
N LEU A 22 -15.00 8.56 -2.85
CA LEU A 22 -14.51 9.94 -2.77
C LEU A 22 -13.62 10.18 -1.54
N GLY A 23 -13.95 9.58 -0.40
CA GLY A 23 -13.15 9.67 0.82
C GLY A 23 -11.75 9.09 0.68
N ASN A 24 -11.59 7.98 -0.06
CA ASN A 24 -10.27 7.39 -0.36
C ASN A 24 -9.45 8.32 -1.25
N TYR A 25 -10.06 8.90 -2.27
CA TYR A 25 -9.40 9.85 -3.15
C TYR A 25 -8.94 11.09 -2.40
N LEU A 26 -9.82 11.75 -1.68
CA LEU A 26 -9.51 13.00 -0.97
C LEU A 26 -8.58 12.76 0.23
N GLY A 27 -8.77 11.66 0.94
CA GLY A 27 -8.02 11.37 2.15
C GLY A 27 -6.60 10.87 1.89
N ALA A 28 -6.40 10.11 0.84
CA ALA A 28 -5.13 9.44 0.58
C ALA A 28 -4.57 9.70 -0.82
N ILE A 29 -5.27 9.31 -1.87
CA ILE A 29 -4.71 9.27 -3.24
C ILE A 29 -4.27 10.65 -3.71
N LYS A 30 -5.05 11.68 -3.45
CA LYS A 30 -4.69 13.06 -3.79
C LYS A 30 -3.37 13.50 -3.15
N ARG A 31 -3.13 13.07 -1.91
CA ARG A 31 -1.86 13.33 -1.22
C ARG A 31 -0.72 12.54 -1.82
N PHE A 32 -0.96 11.29 -2.20
CA PHE A 32 0.03 10.44 -2.88
C PHE A 32 0.52 11.09 -4.18
N VAL A 33 -0.41 11.57 -5.00
CA VAL A 33 -0.08 12.28 -6.25
C VAL A 33 0.75 13.54 -5.97
N GLY A 34 0.41 14.28 -4.94
CA GLY A 34 1.13 15.51 -4.57
C GLY A 34 2.55 15.28 -4.07
N MET A 35 2.84 14.10 -3.53
CA MET A 35 4.17 13.75 -3.01
C MET A 35 5.12 13.18 -4.06
N GLN A 36 4.59 12.62 -5.16
CA GLN A 36 5.45 12.05 -6.20
C GLN A 36 6.30 13.13 -6.87
N GLY A 37 7.55 12.81 -7.12
CA GLY A 37 8.54 13.73 -7.67
C GLY A 37 9.18 14.65 -6.64
N GLN A 38 8.66 14.76 -5.42
CA GLN A 38 9.27 15.51 -4.32
C GLN A 38 10.10 14.61 -3.40
N MET A 39 9.75 13.35 -3.33
CA MET A 39 10.43 12.34 -2.51
C MET A 39 10.25 10.96 -3.14
N GLU A 40 10.95 9.97 -2.64
CA GLU A 40 10.73 8.59 -3.06
C GLU A 40 9.39 8.10 -2.53
N THR A 41 8.51 7.67 -3.43
CA THR A 41 7.15 7.26 -3.09
C THR A 41 6.89 5.81 -3.49
N ILE A 42 6.38 5.04 -2.53
CA ILE A 42 6.05 3.63 -2.68
C ILE A 42 4.62 3.43 -2.23
N TYR A 43 3.74 3.02 -3.13
CA TYR A 43 2.34 2.82 -2.84
C TYR A 43 1.91 1.39 -3.15
N CYS A 44 1.20 0.81 -2.22
CA CYS A 44 0.83 -0.60 -2.22
C CYS A 44 -0.69 -0.75 -2.28
N VAL A 45 -1.15 -1.73 -3.06
CA VAL A 45 -2.49 -2.28 -2.88
C VAL A 45 -2.37 -3.38 -1.84
N VAL A 46 -2.95 -3.18 -0.65
CA VAL A 46 -2.75 -4.09 0.48
C VAL A 46 -3.80 -5.20 0.53
N ASP A 47 -3.75 -6.07 -0.45
CA ASP A 47 -4.65 -7.21 -0.60
C ASP A 47 -4.50 -8.23 0.54
N MET A 48 -3.31 -8.40 1.09
CA MET A 48 -3.10 -9.26 2.26
C MET A 48 -3.77 -8.69 3.52
N HIS A 49 -3.86 -7.36 3.63
CA HIS A 49 -4.62 -6.75 4.72
C HIS A 49 -6.13 -6.95 4.53
N ALA A 50 -6.61 -7.03 3.29
CA ALA A 50 -8.02 -7.29 3.02
C ALA A 50 -8.47 -8.67 3.51
N ILE A 51 -7.62 -9.69 3.44
CA ILE A 51 -7.96 -11.06 3.85
C ILE A 51 -7.95 -11.28 5.38
N THR A 52 -7.71 -10.25 6.17
CA THR A 52 -7.92 -10.33 7.63
C THR A 52 -9.40 -10.50 8.01
N VAL A 53 -10.29 -10.21 7.07
CA VAL A 53 -11.71 -10.60 7.09
C VAL A 53 -12.00 -11.42 5.84
N TRP A 54 -13.05 -12.23 5.89
CA TRP A 54 -13.40 -13.09 4.75
C TRP A 54 -13.64 -12.26 3.48
N GLN A 55 -13.08 -12.70 2.36
CA GLN A 55 -13.24 -12.10 1.04
C GLN A 55 -13.59 -13.18 0.03
N ASP A 56 -14.49 -12.89 -0.90
CA ASP A 56 -14.64 -13.70 -2.10
C ASP A 56 -13.39 -13.51 -2.99
N PRO A 57 -12.73 -14.59 -3.43
CA PRO A 57 -11.49 -14.46 -4.21
C PRO A 57 -11.63 -13.69 -5.52
N ALA A 58 -12.76 -13.84 -6.22
CA ALA A 58 -12.99 -13.14 -7.47
C ALA A 58 -13.26 -11.65 -7.25
N GLU A 59 -14.04 -11.33 -6.23
CA GLU A 59 -14.31 -9.94 -5.82
C GLU A 59 -13.02 -9.25 -5.35
N LEU A 60 -12.19 -9.94 -4.56
CA LEU A 60 -10.90 -9.40 -4.11
C LEU A 60 -9.96 -9.12 -5.28
N ALA A 61 -9.88 -10.03 -6.25
CA ALA A 61 -9.07 -9.83 -7.45
C ALA A 61 -9.54 -8.62 -8.25
N ASN A 62 -10.85 -8.44 -8.41
CA ASN A 62 -11.42 -7.30 -9.10
C ASN A 62 -11.18 -6.01 -8.33
N ALA A 63 -11.42 -5.98 -7.03
CA ALA A 63 -11.19 -4.82 -6.18
C ALA A 63 -9.71 -4.40 -6.18
N THR A 64 -8.79 -5.36 -6.22
CA THR A 64 -7.35 -5.08 -6.33
C THR A 64 -7.02 -4.36 -7.64
N ARG A 65 -7.60 -4.80 -8.77
CA ARG A 65 -7.42 -4.14 -10.06
C ARG A 65 -8.05 -2.75 -10.09
N GLU A 66 -9.22 -2.58 -9.48
CA GLU A 66 -9.90 -1.29 -9.38
C GLU A 66 -9.08 -0.26 -8.60
N VAL A 67 -8.48 -0.67 -7.48
CA VAL A 67 -7.58 0.22 -6.72
C VAL A 67 -6.36 0.61 -7.54
N ALA A 68 -5.73 -0.34 -8.22
CA ALA A 68 -4.60 -0.06 -9.09
C ALA A 68 -4.97 0.89 -10.23
N ALA A 69 -6.10 0.63 -10.89
CA ALA A 69 -6.63 1.52 -11.94
C ALA A 69 -6.95 2.92 -11.39
N GLY A 70 -7.50 2.99 -10.18
CA GLY A 70 -7.78 4.25 -9.49
C GLY A 70 -6.51 5.05 -9.18
N TYR A 71 -5.43 4.40 -8.79
CA TYR A 71 -4.13 5.04 -8.61
C TYR A 71 -3.65 5.72 -9.90
N LEU A 72 -3.69 4.99 -11.01
CA LEU A 72 -3.26 5.51 -12.31
C LEU A 72 -4.19 6.63 -12.80
N ALA A 73 -5.50 6.44 -12.69
CA ALA A 73 -6.51 7.42 -13.10
C ALA A 73 -6.40 8.73 -12.31
N ALA A 74 -6.01 8.66 -11.04
CA ALA A 74 -5.81 9.83 -10.19
C ALA A 74 -4.52 10.60 -10.47
N GLY A 75 -3.59 10.01 -11.25
CA GLY A 75 -2.36 10.67 -11.67
C GLY A 75 -1.09 10.10 -11.03
N LEU A 76 -1.14 8.94 -10.36
CA LEU A 76 0.08 8.26 -9.96
C LEU A 76 0.79 7.70 -11.19
N ASP A 77 2.05 8.07 -11.32
CA ASP A 77 2.90 7.73 -12.45
C ASP A 77 3.87 6.62 -12.04
N PRO A 78 3.80 5.44 -12.67
CA PRO A 78 4.71 4.33 -12.35
C PRO A 78 6.18 4.63 -12.61
N GLU A 79 6.50 5.65 -13.40
CA GLU A 79 7.87 6.09 -13.61
C GLU A 79 8.41 6.96 -12.45
N LYS A 80 7.51 7.54 -11.66
CA LYS A 80 7.84 8.41 -10.53
C LYS A 80 7.62 7.76 -9.17
N SER A 81 6.71 6.79 -9.11
CA SER A 81 6.33 6.08 -7.89
C SER A 81 6.43 4.59 -8.09
N ILE A 82 6.84 3.87 -7.07
CA ILE A 82 6.75 2.41 -7.08
C ILE A 82 5.32 2.04 -6.69
N LEU A 83 4.64 1.35 -7.58
CA LEU A 83 3.28 0.82 -7.35
C LEU A 83 3.34 -0.72 -7.36
N PHE A 84 2.82 -1.36 -6.34
CA PHE A 84 2.83 -2.82 -6.28
C PHE A 84 1.64 -3.38 -5.52
N ASN A 85 1.37 -4.67 -5.75
CA ASN A 85 0.40 -5.43 -4.98
C ASN A 85 1.11 -6.21 -3.88
N GLN A 86 0.67 -6.10 -2.64
CA GLN A 86 1.34 -6.65 -1.47
C GLN A 86 1.61 -8.16 -1.58
N SER A 87 0.65 -8.94 -2.08
CA SER A 87 0.82 -10.39 -2.23
C SER A 87 1.88 -10.80 -3.25
N GLN A 88 2.35 -9.90 -4.10
CA GLN A 88 3.42 -10.15 -5.05
C GLN A 88 4.82 -10.01 -4.42
N VAL A 89 4.91 -9.55 -3.19
CA VAL A 89 6.16 -9.40 -2.44
C VAL A 89 6.16 -10.37 -1.26
N SER A 90 6.72 -11.55 -1.43
CA SER A 90 6.71 -12.63 -0.43
C SER A 90 7.30 -12.22 0.92
N ALA A 91 8.26 -11.32 0.91
CA ALA A 91 8.91 -10.81 2.11
C ALA A 91 7.93 -10.19 3.14
N HIS A 92 6.82 -9.64 2.71
CA HIS A 92 5.78 -9.12 3.61
C HIS A 92 5.18 -10.23 4.48
N ALA A 93 4.83 -11.37 3.87
CA ALA A 93 4.30 -12.51 4.59
C ALA A 93 5.36 -13.19 5.47
N GLU A 94 6.57 -13.32 4.96
CA GLU A 94 7.69 -13.93 5.68
C GLU A 94 8.04 -13.13 6.94
N LEU A 95 8.19 -11.81 6.82
CA LEU A 95 8.45 -10.93 7.95
C LEU A 95 7.29 -10.90 8.93
N GLY A 96 6.05 -10.89 8.43
CA GLY A 96 4.85 -10.99 9.25
C GLY A 96 4.83 -12.27 10.08
N TRP A 97 5.22 -13.41 9.51
CA TRP A 97 5.33 -14.67 10.23
C TRP A 97 6.39 -14.60 11.32
N ILE A 98 7.58 -14.09 11.01
CA ILE A 98 8.66 -13.93 11.99
C ILE A 98 8.19 -13.06 13.17
N PHE A 99 7.54 -11.94 12.90
CA PHE A 99 7.00 -11.07 13.94
C PHE A 99 5.93 -11.77 14.79
N ASN A 100 5.06 -12.58 14.17
CA ASN A 100 4.08 -13.38 14.93
C ASN A 100 4.74 -14.37 15.90
N CYS A 101 5.91 -14.88 15.56
CA CYS A 101 6.64 -15.80 16.43
C CYS A 101 7.27 -15.11 17.65
N VAL A 102 7.63 -13.85 17.55
CA VAL A 102 8.37 -13.11 18.60
C VAL A 102 7.55 -12.02 19.28
N ALA A 103 6.54 -11.49 18.63
CA ALA A 103 5.69 -10.44 19.19
C ALA A 103 4.76 -10.98 20.29
N ARG A 104 4.59 -10.19 21.33
CA ARG A 104 3.64 -10.49 22.40
C ARG A 104 2.37 -9.67 22.22
N VAL A 105 1.22 -10.29 22.45
CA VAL A 105 -0.09 -9.61 22.34
C VAL A 105 -0.12 -8.32 23.19
N GLY A 106 0.47 -8.35 24.37
CA GLY A 106 0.54 -7.18 25.25
C GLY A 106 1.35 -6.00 24.71
N TRP A 107 2.18 -6.20 23.68
CA TRP A 107 2.90 -5.10 23.02
C TRP A 107 2.05 -4.39 21.96
N MET A 108 0.96 -5.04 21.53
CA MET A 108 0.10 -4.53 20.45
C MET A 108 -1.18 -3.86 20.96
N ASN A 109 -1.41 -3.90 22.26
CA ASN A 109 -2.58 -3.28 22.91
C ASN A 109 -2.25 -1.91 23.50
#